data_c790f086a2981adbf53401c8d8be9c00
#
_entry.id   c790f086a2981adbf53401c8d8be9c00
#
_cell.length_a   1.000
_cell.length_b   1.000
_cell.length_c   1.000
_cell.angle_alpha   90.00
_cell.angle_beta   90.00
_cell.angle_gamma   90.00
#
_symmetry.space_group_name_H-M   'P 1'
#
loop_
_entity.id
_entity.type
_entity.pdbx_description
1 polymer ?
#
loop_
_entity_poly.entity_id
_entity_poly.type
_entity_poly.pdbx_seq_one_letter_code
_entity_poly.pdbx_strand_id
1 'polypeptide(L)'
;MERQAWRFGVSTVYGEVRSVELAGRPKRIESTEGSFEAEAVILATGAFPRELGLPDEQALRGRGVAYCAACDGMLYRGKTVVVNGGGNTAVGDALYLAKLCKKVYLVHRRDELRASAVYRDALRENGVEILWNSRITALRKEKRLTGVEVEDLRTGARRELFCDGLFVAIGRVPD
;
A
#
# COMPACT_ATOMS: atom_id res chain seq x y z
N MET A 1 4.16 7.93 -22.74
CA MET A 1 3.64 6.56 -22.96
C MET A 1 2.74 6.48 -24.20
N GLU A 2 1.72 7.31 -24.36
CA GLU A 2 0.79 7.25 -25.50
C GLU A 2 1.48 7.34 -26.87
N ARG A 3 2.39 8.34 -27.07
CA ARG A 3 3.20 8.45 -28.30
C ARG A 3 4.05 7.21 -28.60
N GLN A 4 4.42 6.46 -27.57
CA GLN A 4 5.17 5.19 -27.75
C GLN A 4 4.24 4.09 -28.24
N ALA A 5 3.01 3.99 -27.71
CA ALA A 5 2.02 3.03 -28.16
C ALA A 5 1.63 3.27 -29.62
N TRP A 6 1.43 4.52 -30.02
CA TRP A 6 1.12 4.87 -31.43
C TRP A 6 2.20 4.42 -32.42
N ARG A 7 3.49 4.43 -32.02
CA ARG A 7 4.57 3.90 -32.88
C ARG A 7 4.45 2.42 -33.20
N PHE A 8 3.68 1.70 -32.38
CA PHE A 8 3.38 0.27 -32.57
C PHE A 8 2.00 0.02 -33.18
N GLY A 9 1.37 1.06 -33.75
CA GLY A 9 0.07 0.93 -34.41
C GLY A 9 -1.13 0.85 -33.45
N VAL A 10 -0.96 1.22 -32.17
CA VAL A 10 -2.05 1.22 -31.19
C VAL A 10 -2.94 2.43 -31.41
N SER A 11 -4.27 2.19 -31.51
CA SER A 11 -5.28 3.24 -31.50
C SER A 11 -5.73 3.52 -30.06
N THR A 12 -5.88 4.80 -29.71
CA THR A 12 -6.36 5.22 -28.39
C THR A 12 -7.77 5.78 -28.54
N VAL A 13 -8.69 5.28 -27.72
CA VAL A 13 -10.06 5.81 -27.61
C VAL A 13 -10.26 6.31 -26.18
N TYR A 14 -10.68 7.56 -26.04
CA TYR A 14 -10.97 8.19 -24.74
C TYR A 14 -12.47 8.09 -24.48
N GLY A 15 -12.84 7.20 -23.57
CA GLY A 15 -14.23 6.98 -23.23
C GLY A 15 -14.35 6.20 -21.91
N GLU A 16 -15.55 6.18 -21.37
CA GLU A 16 -15.88 5.39 -20.20
C GLU A 16 -16.39 4.01 -20.65
N VAL A 17 -15.80 2.95 -20.12
CA VAL A 17 -16.29 1.58 -20.33
C VAL A 17 -17.51 1.35 -19.45
N ARG A 18 -18.64 1.00 -20.05
CA ARG A 18 -19.92 0.77 -19.37
C ARG A 18 -20.15 -0.69 -19.01
N SER A 19 -19.77 -1.58 -19.92
CA SER A 19 -19.89 -3.02 -19.70
C SER A 19 -18.89 -3.80 -20.53
N VAL A 20 -18.59 -5.01 -20.10
CA VAL A 20 -17.73 -5.96 -20.81
C VAL A 20 -18.38 -7.35 -20.81
N GLU A 21 -18.32 -8.02 -21.96
CA GLU A 21 -18.68 -9.42 -22.10
C GLU A 21 -17.44 -10.21 -22.49
N LEU A 22 -16.86 -10.93 -21.53
CA LEU A 22 -15.56 -11.61 -21.67
C LEU A 22 -15.67 -13.13 -21.86
N ALA A 23 -16.85 -13.72 -21.72
CA ALA A 23 -17.07 -15.15 -21.83
C ALA A 23 -17.08 -15.64 -23.30
N GLY A 24 -17.55 -14.79 -24.22
CA GLY A 24 -17.69 -15.12 -25.65
C GLY A 24 -16.42 -14.96 -26.47
N ARG A 25 -16.55 -15.29 -27.75
CA ARG A 25 -15.60 -14.93 -28.82
C ARG A 25 -16.39 -14.42 -30.02
N PRO A 26 -16.16 -13.19 -30.49
CA PRO A 26 -15.24 -12.18 -29.92
C PRO A 26 -15.69 -11.70 -28.56
N LYS A 27 -14.79 -11.13 -27.77
CA LYS A 27 -15.10 -10.41 -26.53
C LYS A 27 -15.61 -9.02 -26.86
N ARG A 28 -16.62 -8.54 -26.12
CA ARG A 28 -17.26 -7.27 -26.38
C ARG A 28 -17.04 -6.29 -25.27
N ILE A 29 -16.86 -5.02 -25.64
CA ILE A 29 -16.68 -3.89 -24.72
C ILE A 29 -17.63 -2.79 -25.20
N GLU A 30 -18.53 -2.38 -24.30
CA GLU A 30 -19.42 -1.22 -24.54
C GLU A 30 -18.85 0.01 -23.83
N SER A 31 -18.72 1.10 -24.56
CA SER A 31 -18.22 2.37 -24.03
C SER A 31 -19.09 3.54 -24.46
N THR A 32 -18.77 4.75 -23.96
CA THR A 32 -19.39 5.99 -24.41
C THR A 32 -19.11 6.32 -25.88
N GLU A 33 -18.01 5.76 -26.41
CA GLU A 33 -17.53 6.02 -27.78
C GLU A 33 -17.90 4.91 -28.77
N GLY A 34 -18.70 3.93 -28.32
CA GLY A 34 -19.19 2.81 -29.14
C GLY A 34 -18.82 1.45 -28.60
N SER A 35 -19.15 0.43 -29.41
CA SER A 35 -18.89 -0.98 -29.11
C SER A 35 -17.61 -1.44 -29.80
N PHE A 36 -16.82 -2.22 -29.09
CA PHE A 36 -15.56 -2.78 -29.59
C PHE A 36 -15.59 -4.30 -29.43
N GLU A 37 -15.01 -4.99 -30.42
CA GLU A 37 -14.83 -6.44 -30.38
C GLU A 37 -13.34 -6.79 -30.45
N ALA A 38 -12.92 -7.80 -29.68
CA ALA A 38 -11.54 -8.25 -29.65
C ALA A 38 -11.45 -9.75 -29.32
N GLU A 39 -10.41 -10.41 -29.80
CA GLU A 39 -10.07 -11.79 -29.44
C GLU A 39 -9.57 -11.89 -28.00
N ALA A 40 -8.86 -10.86 -27.52
CA ALA A 40 -8.32 -10.77 -26.16
C ALA A 40 -8.50 -9.37 -25.59
N VAL A 41 -8.70 -9.29 -24.27
CA VAL A 41 -8.86 -8.03 -23.54
C VAL A 41 -7.89 -8.03 -22.35
N ILE A 42 -7.18 -6.92 -22.18
CA ILE A 42 -6.33 -6.66 -21.01
C ILE A 42 -7.05 -5.62 -20.16
N LEU A 43 -7.42 -6.01 -18.93
CA LEU A 43 -7.98 -5.10 -17.92
C LEU A 43 -6.84 -4.45 -17.14
N ALA A 44 -6.70 -3.14 -17.25
CA ALA A 44 -5.67 -2.34 -16.59
C ALA A 44 -6.30 -1.11 -15.91
N THR A 45 -7.39 -1.33 -15.15
CA THR A 45 -8.22 -0.31 -14.53
C THR A 45 -7.54 0.37 -13.34
N GLY A 46 -6.46 -0.20 -12.83
CA GLY A 46 -5.76 0.34 -11.67
C GLY A 46 -6.23 -0.27 -10.34
N ALA A 47 -5.72 0.27 -9.25
CA ALA A 47 -6.09 -0.14 -7.91
C ALA A 47 -5.74 0.95 -6.89
N PHE A 48 -6.62 1.16 -5.91
CA PHE A 48 -6.39 2.07 -4.79
C PHE A 48 -5.76 1.35 -3.60
N PRO A 49 -4.90 2.00 -2.82
CA PRO A 49 -4.41 1.44 -1.57
C PRO A 49 -5.59 1.29 -0.59
N ARG A 50 -5.60 0.18 0.14
CA ARG A 50 -6.55 -0.02 1.23
C ARG A 50 -6.12 0.83 2.42
N GLU A 51 -7.06 1.59 2.97
CA GLU A 51 -6.84 2.48 4.09
C GLU A 51 -7.09 1.77 5.42
N LEU A 52 -6.58 2.35 6.51
CA LEU A 52 -6.88 1.90 7.87
C LEU A 52 -8.30 2.26 8.28
N GLY A 53 -8.86 3.32 7.68
CA GLY A 53 -10.16 3.88 8.03
C GLY A 53 -10.14 4.69 9.33
N LEU A 54 -8.97 5.21 9.70
CA LEU A 54 -8.82 6.02 10.90
C LEU A 54 -9.12 7.50 10.63
N PRO A 55 -9.63 8.23 11.64
CA PRO A 55 -9.75 9.68 11.55
C PRO A 55 -8.43 10.32 11.12
N ASP A 56 -8.52 11.36 10.30
CA ASP A 56 -7.39 12.14 9.78
C ASP A 56 -6.42 11.41 8.82
N GLU A 57 -6.62 10.14 8.51
CA GLU A 57 -5.72 9.38 7.63
C GLU A 57 -5.57 10.07 6.27
N GLN A 58 -6.67 10.47 5.66
CA GLN A 58 -6.68 11.18 4.38
C GLN A 58 -6.00 12.56 4.47
N ALA A 59 -6.25 13.32 5.53
CA ALA A 59 -5.65 14.63 5.74
C ALA A 59 -4.13 14.55 5.95
N LEU A 60 -3.64 13.42 6.44
CA LEU A 60 -2.22 13.15 6.68
C LEU A 60 -1.52 12.49 5.47
N ARG A 61 -2.23 12.14 4.42
CA ARG A 61 -1.62 11.62 3.18
C ARG A 61 -0.64 12.63 2.61
N GLY A 62 0.61 12.21 2.39
CA GLY A 62 1.72 13.08 2.03
C GLY A 62 2.24 13.98 3.18
N ARG A 63 1.61 13.91 4.36
CA ARG A 63 2.03 14.64 5.57
C ARG A 63 2.41 13.71 6.71
N GLY A 64 2.92 12.55 6.40
CA GLY A 64 3.32 11.51 7.34
C GLY A 64 2.64 10.16 7.12
N VAL A 65 1.51 10.11 6.42
CA VAL A 65 0.90 8.85 5.97
C VAL A 65 1.22 8.63 4.49
N ALA A 66 1.71 7.44 4.17
CA ALA A 66 2.12 7.02 2.83
C ALA A 66 1.67 5.58 2.54
N TYR A 67 1.54 5.24 1.26
CA TYR A 67 1.10 3.93 0.78
C TYR A 67 2.10 3.26 -0.17
N CYS A 68 3.28 3.87 -0.35
CA CYS A 68 4.32 3.39 -1.24
C CYS A 68 5.71 3.71 -0.66
N ALA A 69 6.38 2.72 -0.10
CA ALA A 69 7.71 2.94 0.47
C ALA A 69 8.75 3.30 -0.60
N ALA A 70 8.69 2.68 -1.78
CA ALA A 70 9.59 3.00 -2.89
C ALA A 70 9.41 4.43 -3.40
N CYS A 71 8.18 4.99 -3.33
CA CYS A 71 7.88 6.35 -3.78
C CYS A 71 8.34 7.40 -2.77
N ASP A 72 8.02 7.19 -1.48
CA ASP A 72 8.12 8.22 -0.45
C ASP A 72 9.23 7.96 0.59
N GLY A 73 9.83 6.77 0.60
CA GLY A 73 10.78 6.34 1.65
C GLY A 73 11.98 7.26 1.82
N MET A 74 12.47 7.86 0.74
CA MET A 74 13.60 8.80 0.79
C MET A 74 13.32 10.05 1.64
N LEU A 75 12.05 10.46 1.77
CA LEU A 75 11.64 11.61 2.61
C LEU A 75 11.80 11.33 4.11
N TYR A 76 11.98 10.04 4.46
CA TYR A 76 12.09 9.56 5.83
C TYR A 76 13.49 9.06 6.19
N ARG A 77 14.49 9.38 5.37
CA ARG A 77 15.88 9.04 5.67
C ARG A 77 16.30 9.54 7.06
N GLY A 78 16.86 8.64 7.87
CA GLY A 78 17.32 8.94 9.23
C GLY A 78 16.20 9.15 10.26
N LYS A 79 14.93 8.97 9.88
CA LYS A 79 13.76 9.15 10.75
C LYS A 79 13.24 7.82 11.28
N THR A 80 12.27 7.88 12.18
CA THR A 80 11.55 6.72 12.69
C THR A 80 10.25 6.54 11.91
N VAL A 81 9.98 5.33 11.44
CA VAL A 81 8.78 5.02 10.67
C VAL A 81 8.08 3.76 11.17
N VAL A 82 6.79 3.70 10.93
CA VAL A 82 5.93 2.54 11.18
C VAL A 82 5.44 2.01 9.85
N VAL A 83 5.53 0.70 9.64
CA VAL A 83 4.88 -0.01 8.53
C VAL A 83 3.72 -0.82 9.10
N ASN A 84 2.54 -0.70 8.53
CA ASN A 84 1.38 -1.50 8.95
C ASN A 84 1.03 -2.54 7.89
N GLY A 85 1.11 -3.82 8.28
CA GLY A 85 0.81 -4.95 7.39
C GLY A 85 1.52 -6.23 7.77
N GLY A 86 1.47 -7.25 6.91
CA GLY A 86 2.12 -8.54 7.20
C GLY A 86 2.18 -9.47 5.99
N GLY A 87 1.90 -8.94 4.80
CA GLY A 87 2.13 -9.61 3.52
C GLY A 87 3.48 -9.24 2.91
N ASN A 88 3.80 -9.81 1.74
CA ASN A 88 5.08 -9.57 1.05
C ASN A 88 5.35 -8.07 0.83
N THR A 89 4.34 -7.28 0.49
CA THR A 89 4.50 -5.82 0.32
C THR A 89 4.97 -5.16 1.61
N ALA A 90 4.29 -5.42 2.74
CA ALA A 90 4.63 -4.81 4.03
C ALA A 90 6.06 -5.16 4.46
N VAL A 91 6.45 -6.41 4.26
CA VAL A 91 7.80 -6.89 4.60
C VAL A 91 8.85 -6.28 3.67
N GLY A 92 8.59 -6.26 2.37
CA GLY A 92 9.47 -5.61 1.39
C GLY A 92 9.64 -4.12 1.68
N ASP A 93 8.55 -3.41 2.00
CA ASP A 93 8.57 -2.01 2.41
C ASP A 93 9.38 -1.79 3.69
N ALA A 94 9.18 -2.64 4.71
CA ALA A 94 9.93 -2.55 5.96
C ALA A 94 11.44 -2.77 5.77
N LEU A 95 11.83 -3.75 4.96
CA LEU A 95 13.23 -4.01 4.61
C LEU A 95 13.86 -2.88 3.79
N TYR A 96 13.11 -2.31 2.87
CA TYR A 96 13.57 -1.15 2.11
C TYR A 96 13.79 0.05 3.03
N LEU A 97 12.82 0.35 3.89
CA LEU A 97 12.89 1.47 4.83
C LEU A 97 13.96 1.27 5.90
N ALA A 98 14.26 0.03 6.30
CA ALA A 98 15.35 -0.27 7.24
C ALA A 98 16.73 0.16 6.75
N LYS A 99 16.92 0.21 5.42
CA LYS A 99 18.17 0.72 4.82
C LYS A 99 18.26 2.26 4.81
N LEU A 100 17.16 2.95 5.01
CA LEU A 100 17.05 4.40 4.89
C LEU A 100 16.82 5.08 6.24
N CYS A 101 15.98 4.48 7.06
CA CYS A 101 15.46 5.07 8.28
C CYS A 101 16.31 4.71 9.50
N LYS A 102 16.23 5.52 10.54
CA LYS A 102 16.90 5.26 11.83
C LYS A 102 16.26 4.07 12.56
N LYS A 103 14.93 3.97 12.49
CA LYS A 103 14.17 2.91 13.15
C LYS A 103 12.93 2.57 12.33
N VAL A 104 12.63 1.28 12.21
CA VAL A 104 11.42 0.78 11.54
C VAL A 104 10.68 -0.15 12.50
N TYR A 105 9.40 0.14 12.71
CA TYR A 105 8.46 -0.75 13.37
C TYR A 105 7.54 -1.39 12.32
N LEU A 106 7.29 -2.68 12.43
CA LEU A 106 6.30 -3.38 11.62
C LEU A 106 5.13 -3.81 12.52
N VAL A 107 3.99 -3.14 12.39
CA VAL A 107 2.77 -3.47 13.15
C VAL A 107 1.97 -4.53 12.41
N HIS A 108 1.75 -5.68 13.04
CA HIS A 108 0.99 -6.78 12.47
C HIS A 108 -0.03 -7.35 13.45
N ARG A 109 -1.27 -7.54 12.95
CA ARG A 109 -2.42 -7.97 13.76
C ARG A 109 -2.43 -9.44 14.18
N ARG A 110 -1.52 -10.25 13.66
CA ARG A 110 -1.38 -11.68 13.96
C ARG A 110 -0.03 -11.97 14.61
N ASP A 111 0.16 -13.18 15.05
CA ASP A 111 1.42 -13.72 15.59
C ASP A 111 2.34 -14.28 14.49
N GLU A 112 1.86 -14.31 13.24
CA GLU A 112 2.59 -14.83 12.10
C GLU A 112 2.38 -13.96 10.86
N LEU A 113 3.48 -13.68 10.10
CA LEU A 113 3.42 -13.00 8.82
C LEU A 113 2.90 -13.94 7.73
N ARG A 114 2.12 -13.41 6.80
CA ARG A 114 1.76 -14.12 5.57
C ARG A 114 2.86 -14.10 4.52
N ALA A 115 3.88 -13.28 4.72
CA ALA A 115 5.08 -13.27 3.90
C ALA A 115 5.88 -14.56 4.08
N SER A 116 6.64 -14.95 3.06
CA SER A 116 7.45 -16.17 3.11
C SER A 116 8.48 -16.15 4.25
N ALA A 117 8.84 -17.34 4.77
CA ALA A 117 9.71 -17.49 5.93
C ALA A 117 11.09 -16.81 5.75
N VAL A 118 11.61 -16.79 4.53
CA VAL A 118 12.90 -16.15 4.20
C VAL A 118 12.94 -14.67 4.61
N TYR A 119 11.81 -13.98 4.62
CA TYR A 119 11.76 -12.58 5.00
C TYR A 119 11.79 -12.32 6.51
N ARG A 120 11.46 -13.29 7.37
CA ARG A 120 11.45 -13.10 8.82
C ARG A 120 12.85 -12.88 9.38
N ASP A 121 13.79 -13.68 8.93
CA ASP A 121 15.19 -13.56 9.35
C ASP A 121 15.78 -12.25 8.84
N ALA A 122 15.51 -11.89 7.59
CA ALA A 122 15.93 -10.62 7.02
C ALA A 122 15.40 -9.40 7.79
N LEU A 123 14.15 -9.41 8.27
CA LEU A 123 13.60 -8.32 9.08
C LEU A 123 14.39 -8.14 10.38
N ARG A 124 14.69 -9.25 11.09
CA ARG A 124 15.46 -9.24 12.32
C ARG A 124 16.88 -8.75 12.10
N GLU A 125 17.56 -9.27 11.08
CA GLU A 125 18.93 -8.89 10.72
C GLU A 125 19.06 -7.41 10.35
N ASN A 126 18.03 -6.83 9.74
CA ASN A 126 17.97 -5.41 9.42
C ASN A 126 17.39 -4.54 10.55
N GLY A 127 17.24 -5.06 11.77
CA GLY A 127 16.82 -4.29 12.94
C GLY A 127 15.37 -3.79 12.93
N VAL A 128 14.50 -4.41 12.13
CA VAL A 128 13.06 -4.12 12.13
C VAL A 128 12.42 -4.72 13.36
N GLU A 129 11.77 -3.89 14.16
CA GLU A 129 11.02 -4.32 15.33
C GLU A 129 9.59 -4.68 14.95
N ILE A 130 9.20 -5.94 15.15
CA ILE A 130 7.85 -6.41 14.81
C ILE A 130 6.98 -6.36 16.06
N LEU A 131 5.85 -5.66 15.95
CA LEU A 131 4.80 -5.61 16.94
C LEU A 131 3.70 -6.59 16.52
N TRP A 132 3.79 -7.78 17.09
CA TRP A 132 2.83 -8.86 16.86
C TRP A 132 1.51 -8.61 17.57
N ASN A 133 0.44 -9.25 17.08
CA ASN A 133 -0.90 -9.16 17.66
C ASN A 133 -1.31 -7.70 17.94
N SER A 134 -0.92 -6.79 17.05
CA SER A 134 -1.06 -5.35 17.28
C SER A 134 -1.77 -4.67 16.12
N ARG A 135 -2.56 -3.66 16.44
CA ARG A 135 -3.20 -2.80 15.44
C ARG A 135 -3.00 -1.33 15.79
N ILE A 136 -3.00 -0.48 14.76
CA ILE A 136 -3.02 0.97 14.93
C ILE A 136 -4.47 1.39 15.19
N THR A 137 -4.69 2.17 16.24
CA THR A 137 -6.03 2.63 16.67
C THR A 137 -6.23 4.11 16.53
N ALA A 138 -5.15 4.90 16.52
CA ALA A 138 -5.23 6.34 16.31
C ALA A 138 -3.95 6.89 15.70
N LEU A 139 -4.09 8.03 15.02
CA LEU A 139 -2.98 8.82 14.48
C LEU A 139 -2.78 10.04 15.39
N ARG A 140 -1.51 10.32 15.74
CA ARG A 140 -1.12 11.52 16.49
C ARG A 140 -0.55 12.53 15.52
N LYS A 141 -1.02 13.75 15.57
CA LYS A 141 -0.64 14.79 14.63
C LYS A 141 -0.54 16.15 15.27
N GLU A 142 0.25 17.00 14.66
CA GLU A 142 0.20 18.45 14.69
C GLU A 142 -0.10 18.94 13.26
N LYS A 143 0.87 19.59 12.59
CA LYS A 143 0.78 19.93 11.15
C LYS A 143 1.01 18.72 10.25
N ARG A 144 1.63 17.67 10.78
CA ARG A 144 1.94 16.38 10.16
C ARG A 144 1.84 15.26 11.21
N LEU A 145 1.99 14.02 10.77
CA LEU A 145 2.06 12.87 11.67
C LEU A 145 3.22 13.04 12.66
N THR A 146 2.97 12.78 13.94
CA THR A 146 3.96 12.78 15.02
C THR A 146 4.06 11.43 15.72
N GLY A 147 3.08 10.55 15.51
CA GLY A 147 3.06 9.23 16.12
C GLY A 147 1.79 8.46 15.78
N VAL A 148 1.74 7.24 16.28
CA VAL A 148 0.56 6.35 16.20
C VAL A 148 0.28 5.73 17.55
N GLU A 149 -0.99 5.50 17.87
CA GLU A 149 -1.39 4.65 18.98
C GLU A 149 -1.50 3.22 18.50
N VAL A 150 -0.88 2.30 19.23
CA VAL A 150 -0.89 0.86 18.94
C VAL A 150 -1.52 0.12 20.10
N GLU A 151 -2.50 -0.73 19.80
CA GLU A 151 -3.17 -1.62 20.75
C GLU A 151 -2.66 -3.06 20.56
N ASP A 152 -2.27 -3.70 21.65
CA ASP A 152 -2.04 -5.13 21.71
C ASP A 152 -3.38 -5.86 21.78
N LEU A 153 -3.67 -6.69 20.80
CA LEU A 153 -4.96 -7.38 20.65
C LEU A 153 -5.16 -8.54 21.64
N ARG A 154 -4.12 -8.96 22.34
CA ARG A 154 -4.18 -10.03 23.33
C ARG A 154 -4.50 -9.50 24.73
N THR A 155 -3.98 -8.31 25.04
CA THR A 155 -4.07 -7.71 26.38
C THR A 155 -5.01 -6.50 26.42
N GLY A 156 -5.30 -5.89 25.26
CA GLY A 156 -5.99 -4.61 25.17
C GLY A 156 -5.12 -3.41 25.54
N ALA A 157 -3.86 -3.63 25.92
CA ALA A 157 -2.95 -2.56 26.29
C ALA A 157 -2.67 -1.64 25.11
N ARG A 158 -2.65 -0.34 25.36
CA ARG A 158 -2.36 0.68 24.35
C ARG A 158 -1.07 1.39 24.67
N ARG A 159 -0.30 1.69 23.65
CA ARG A 159 0.91 2.49 23.74
C ARG A 159 1.04 3.44 22.57
N GLU A 160 1.70 4.53 22.78
CA GLU A 160 2.05 5.50 21.74
C GLU A 160 3.44 5.20 21.20
N LEU A 161 3.57 5.23 19.87
CA LEU A 161 4.84 5.17 19.16
C LEU A 161 5.06 6.50 18.47
N PHE A 162 6.07 7.22 18.89
CA PHE A 162 6.53 8.42 18.18
C PHE A 162 7.17 8.02 16.85
N CYS A 163 6.67 8.57 15.74
CA CYS A 163 7.21 8.32 14.42
C CYS A 163 6.94 9.51 13.49
N ASP A 164 7.79 9.64 12.50
CA ASP A 164 7.70 10.68 11.47
C ASP A 164 6.86 10.24 10.27
N GLY A 165 6.67 8.94 10.11
CA GLY A 165 5.94 8.36 8.98
C GLY A 165 5.27 7.04 9.29
N LEU A 166 4.09 6.86 8.69
CA LEU A 166 3.32 5.62 8.68
C LEU A 166 3.14 5.16 7.23
N PHE A 167 3.62 3.96 6.92
CA PHE A 167 3.42 3.30 5.63
C PHE A 167 2.34 2.23 5.76
N VAL A 168 1.22 2.44 5.07
CA VAL A 168 0.07 1.53 5.12
C VAL A 168 0.17 0.52 3.98
N ALA A 169 0.44 -0.75 4.33
CA ALA A 169 0.70 -1.84 3.39
C ALA A 169 -0.23 -3.06 3.64
N ILE A 170 -1.55 -2.78 3.73
CA ILE A 170 -2.59 -3.78 4.04
C ILE A 170 -3.33 -4.30 2.80
N GLY A 171 -2.83 -4.01 1.62
CA GLY A 171 -3.37 -4.45 0.34
C GLY A 171 -3.91 -3.32 -0.52
N ARG A 172 -4.47 -3.70 -1.67
CA ARG A 172 -5.10 -2.81 -2.64
C ARG A 172 -6.52 -3.27 -2.94
N VAL A 173 -7.33 -2.35 -3.39
CA VAL A 173 -8.69 -2.61 -3.90
C VAL A 173 -8.65 -2.28 -5.39
N PRO A 174 -9.05 -3.19 -6.29
CA PRO A 174 -9.21 -2.89 -7.71
C PRO A 174 -10.21 -1.73 -7.90
N ASP A 175 -9.93 -0.93 -8.90
CA ASP A 175 -10.87 0.07 -9.38
C ASP A 175 -11.87 -0.56 -10.36
#